data_f5d55c965363568e87c7180c836aff6c
#
_entry.id   f5d55c965363568e87c7180c836aff6c
#
_cell.length_a   1.000
_cell.length_b   1.000
_cell.length_c   1.000
_cell.angle_alpha   90.00
_cell.angle_beta   90.00
_cell.angle_gamma   90.00
#
_symmetry.space_group_name_H-M   'P 1'
#
loop_
_entity.id
_entity.type
_entity.pdbx_description
1 polymer ?
#
loop_
_entity_poly.entity_id
_entity_poly.type
_entity_poly.pdbx_seq_one_letter_code
_entity_poly.pdbx_strand_id
1 'polypeptide(L)'
;GQAHQFDPGLAHRGVAFVQDHRHRHQPVQRHADAVADHPVQRLNLATLEALSGARPGLATDGCSVPTFALSLARAARAFFLLADPGRAPEAYRTPLLRVREAMRRHPDLVAGPGSVDTLLMERLPVVAKRGADGYYGLALLEGPRGPLGVALKVEDGATLAREVAVVALLRALGLDPGKTPWDRPPVRNHRGLEVGHLEARLGLVWV
;
A
#
# COMPACT_ATOMS: atom_id res chain seq x y z
N GLY A 1 -16.61 18.64 13.14
CA GLY A 1 -15.26 18.77 12.74
C GLY A 1 -14.36 18.87 13.94
N GLN A 2 -13.77 17.79 14.43
CA GLN A 2 -12.63 17.86 15.37
C GLN A 2 -11.42 17.39 14.59
N ALA A 3 -10.50 18.33 14.31
CA ALA A 3 -9.17 18.05 13.84
C ALA A 3 -8.41 17.31 14.95
N HIS A 4 -8.02 16.06 14.72
CA HIS A 4 -7.10 15.38 15.61
C HIS A 4 -5.74 16.04 15.52
N GLN A 5 -5.31 16.62 16.63
CA GLN A 5 -4.01 17.23 16.85
C GLN A 5 -2.92 16.17 16.61
N PHE A 6 -2.03 16.47 15.67
CA PHE A 6 -0.87 15.66 15.30
C PHE A 6 0.23 15.89 16.36
N ASP A 7 0.79 14.81 16.92
CA ASP A 7 1.96 14.88 17.79
C ASP A 7 3.23 15.14 16.95
N PRO A 8 3.93 16.26 17.15
CA PRO A 8 5.09 16.62 16.35
C PRO A 8 6.38 15.86 16.69
N GLY A 9 6.35 14.96 17.68
CA GLY A 9 7.55 14.26 18.16
C GLY A 9 8.03 13.08 17.33
N LEU A 10 7.23 12.57 16.39
CA LEU A 10 7.60 11.49 15.47
C LEU A 10 7.42 12.01 14.04
N ALA A 11 8.52 12.40 13.41
CA ALA A 11 8.54 12.76 11.99
C ALA A 11 8.08 11.56 11.13
N HIS A 12 6.77 11.43 10.95
CA HIS A 12 6.18 10.44 10.07
C HIS A 12 6.33 10.91 8.62
N ARG A 13 7.36 10.43 7.95
CA ARG A 13 7.54 10.66 6.52
C ARG A 13 6.63 9.69 5.76
N GLY A 14 5.36 10.03 5.64
CA GLY A 14 4.39 9.29 4.85
C GLY A 14 3.59 10.24 3.97
N VAL A 15 3.35 9.84 2.72
CA VAL A 15 2.37 10.49 1.85
C VAL A 15 1.09 9.66 1.93
N ALA A 16 0.03 10.25 2.46
CA ALA A 16 -1.27 9.61 2.50
C ALA A 16 -2.23 10.39 1.60
N PHE A 17 -2.83 9.71 0.63
CA PHE A 17 -3.98 10.25 -0.10
C PHE A 17 -5.24 9.83 0.67
N VAL A 18 -5.86 10.79 1.35
CA VAL A 18 -7.09 10.55 2.11
C VAL A 18 -8.26 11.06 1.28
N GLN A 19 -9.09 10.15 0.77
CA GLN A 19 -10.50 10.41 0.55
C GLN A 19 -11.27 9.70 1.66
N ASP A 20 -11.92 10.48 2.53
CA ASP A 20 -12.71 9.98 3.66
C ASP A 20 -14.10 9.56 3.16
N HIS A 21 -14.29 8.27 2.90
CA HIS A 21 -15.61 7.70 2.69
C HIS A 21 -15.92 6.67 3.77
N ARG A 22 -16.87 7.04 4.63
CA ARG A 22 -17.41 6.20 5.68
C ARG A 22 -18.31 5.12 5.09
N HIS A 23 -17.73 4.00 4.65
CA HIS A 23 -18.51 2.79 4.48
C HIS A 23 -18.78 2.18 5.86
N ARG A 24 -20.03 2.24 6.29
CA ARG A 24 -20.50 1.47 7.44
C ARG A 24 -20.57 0.00 7.03
N HIS A 25 -19.50 -0.75 7.22
CA HIS A 25 -19.58 -2.19 7.22
C HIS A 25 -20.31 -2.63 8.48
N GLN A 26 -21.48 -3.25 8.33
CA GLN A 26 -22.11 -3.98 9.43
C GLN A 26 -21.25 -5.22 9.72
N PRO A 27 -20.81 -5.44 10.97
CA PRO A 27 -20.00 -6.60 11.30
C PRO A 27 -20.83 -7.87 11.20
N VAL A 28 -20.41 -8.81 10.37
CA VAL A 28 -20.86 -10.21 10.43
C VAL A 28 -20.10 -10.85 11.59
N GLN A 29 -20.63 -10.70 12.79
CA GLN A 29 -19.90 -10.92 14.03
C GLN A 29 -19.61 -12.40 14.39
N ARG A 30 -20.30 -13.40 13.83
CA ARG A 30 -20.28 -14.76 14.42
C ARG A 30 -19.22 -15.73 13.87
N HIS A 31 -18.61 -15.48 12.72
CA HIS A 31 -17.55 -16.35 12.17
C HIS A 31 -16.14 -15.74 12.30
N ALA A 32 -16.05 -14.43 12.40
CA ALA A 32 -14.77 -13.73 12.56
C ALA A 32 -14.09 -14.05 13.91
N ASP A 33 -14.87 -14.23 14.97
CA ASP A 33 -14.35 -14.43 16.32
C ASP A 33 -13.66 -15.80 16.47
N ALA A 34 -14.20 -16.85 15.87
CA ALA A 34 -13.63 -18.19 15.96
C ALA A 34 -12.30 -18.34 15.20
N VAL A 35 -12.12 -17.60 14.10
CA VAL A 35 -10.90 -17.64 13.29
C VAL A 35 -9.88 -16.59 13.78
N ALA A 36 -10.34 -15.47 14.32
CA ALA A 36 -9.50 -14.41 14.86
C ALA A 36 -8.65 -14.88 16.06
N ASP A 37 -9.12 -15.85 16.82
CA ASP A 37 -8.41 -16.44 17.96
C ASP A 37 -7.33 -17.46 17.56
N HIS A 38 -7.21 -17.80 16.28
CA HIS A 38 -6.14 -18.68 15.84
C HIS A 38 -4.77 -18.05 16.15
N PRO A 39 -3.76 -18.82 16.66
CA PRO A 39 -2.46 -18.27 17.03
C PRO A 39 -1.79 -17.44 15.92
N VAL A 40 -1.91 -17.86 14.67
CA VAL A 40 -1.36 -17.12 13.50
C VAL A 40 -2.09 -15.79 13.32
N GLN A 41 -3.40 -15.72 13.48
CA GLN A 41 -4.16 -14.48 13.32
C GLN A 41 -3.90 -13.49 14.47
N ARG A 42 -3.72 -14.00 15.69
CA ARG A 42 -3.27 -13.16 16.81
C ARG A 42 -1.86 -12.59 16.58
N LEU A 43 -0.96 -13.39 16.03
CA LEU A 43 0.38 -12.92 15.65
C LEU A 43 0.32 -11.86 14.54
N ASN A 44 -0.51 -12.08 13.51
CA ASN A 44 -0.72 -11.11 12.44
C ASN A 44 -1.27 -9.78 12.97
N LEU A 45 -2.28 -9.84 13.84
CA LEU A 45 -2.86 -8.66 14.48
C LEU A 45 -1.82 -7.91 15.30
N ALA A 46 -1.09 -8.59 16.17
CA ALA A 46 -0.05 -7.99 17.00
C ALA A 46 1.08 -7.36 16.16
N THR A 47 1.47 -8.02 15.07
CA THR A 47 2.48 -7.50 14.13
C THR A 47 1.99 -6.23 13.44
N LEU A 48 0.76 -6.24 12.94
CA LEU A 48 0.17 -5.05 12.30
C LEU A 48 -0.01 -3.89 13.29
N GLU A 49 -0.45 -4.17 14.51
CA GLU A 49 -0.56 -3.17 15.58
C GLU A 49 0.81 -2.52 15.89
N ALA A 50 1.85 -3.33 16.04
CA ALA A 50 3.21 -2.85 16.29
C ALA A 50 3.76 -1.99 15.13
N LEU A 51 3.57 -2.42 13.89
CA LEU A 51 4.13 -1.75 12.72
C LEU A 51 3.30 -0.55 12.26
N SER A 52 1.98 -0.61 12.36
CA SER A 52 1.10 0.52 12.01
C SER A 52 1.00 1.57 13.11
N GLY A 53 1.31 1.18 14.37
CA GLY A 53 1.17 2.04 15.55
C GLY A 53 -0.30 2.30 15.94
N ALA A 54 -1.21 1.43 15.50
CA ALA A 54 -2.62 1.47 15.89
C ALA A 54 -3.22 0.06 15.80
N ARG A 55 -4.17 -0.25 16.67
CA ARG A 55 -4.90 -1.52 16.60
C ARG A 55 -5.78 -1.53 15.36
N PRO A 56 -5.59 -2.50 14.43
CA PRO A 56 -6.44 -2.64 13.26
C PRO A 56 -7.88 -3.00 13.63
N GLY A 57 -8.85 -2.53 12.83
CA GLY A 57 -10.18 -3.14 12.82
C GLY A 57 -10.12 -4.55 12.25
N LEU A 58 -11.04 -5.42 12.68
CA LEU A 58 -11.16 -6.78 12.17
C LEU A 58 -12.43 -6.91 11.34
N ALA A 59 -12.32 -7.62 10.23
CA ALA A 59 -13.42 -8.06 9.38
C ALA A 59 -13.13 -9.47 8.85
N THR A 60 -14.08 -10.04 8.13
CA THR A 60 -13.89 -11.31 7.43
C THR A 60 -13.77 -11.06 5.94
N ASP A 61 -12.71 -11.55 5.33
CA ASP A 61 -12.50 -11.47 3.89
C ASP A 61 -13.38 -12.48 3.12
N GLY A 62 -13.50 -12.32 1.81
CA GLY A 62 -14.23 -13.23 0.93
C GLY A 62 -13.71 -14.67 0.96
N CYS A 63 -12.47 -14.89 1.38
CA CYS A 63 -11.88 -16.21 1.62
C CYS A 63 -12.18 -16.76 3.04
N SER A 64 -13.01 -16.12 3.84
CA SER A 64 -13.37 -16.47 5.22
C SER A 64 -12.22 -16.36 6.23
N VAL A 65 -11.14 -15.68 5.89
CA VAL A 65 -10.00 -15.40 6.78
C VAL A 65 -10.17 -14.00 7.39
N PRO A 66 -9.75 -13.77 8.64
CA PRO A 66 -9.71 -12.43 9.22
C PRO A 66 -8.88 -11.48 8.35
N THR A 67 -9.44 -10.33 8.04
CA THR A 67 -8.75 -9.22 7.40
C THR A 67 -8.66 -8.03 8.33
N PHE A 68 -7.71 -7.13 8.05
CA PHE A 68 -7.35 -6.06 8.96
C PHE A 68 -7.56 -4.69 8.30
N ALA A 69 -8.38 -3.86 8.94
CA ALA A 69 -8.67 -2.50 8.47
C ALA A 69 -7.72 -1.48 9.14
N LEU A 70 -7.02 -0.72 8.32
CA LEU A 70 -6.14 0.38 8.72
C LEU A 70 -6.47 1.64 7.92
N SER A 71 -6.25 2.81 8.51
CA SER A 71 -6.21 4.02 7.70
C SER A 71 -5.00 4.00 6.74
N LEU A 72 -5.09 4.72 5.60
CA LEU A 72 -3.99 4.79 4.64
C LEU A 72 -2.71 5.31 5.30
N ALA A 73 -2.80 6.29 6.20
CA ALA A 73 -1.65 6.80 6.94
C ALA A 73 -0.97 5.72 7.79
N ARG A 74 -1.74 4.84 8.43
CA ARG A 74 -1.21 3.74 9.25
C ARG A 74 -0.61 2.63 8.38
N ALA A 75 -1.23 2.34 7.25
CA ALA A 75 -0.67 1.43 6.27
C ALA A 75 0.64 1.99 5.67
N ALA A 76 0.69 3.27 5.30
CA ALA A 76 1.91 3.93 4.84
C ALA A 76 3.02 3.88 5.89
N ARG A 77 2.70 4.04 7.19
CA ARG A 77 3.67 3.88 8.27
C ARG A 77 4.29 2.48 8.30
N ALA A 78 3.51 1.43 8.12
CA ALA A 78 4.04 0.07 8.08
C ALA A 78 4.98 -0.13 6.88
N PHE A 79 4.64 0.42 5.70
CA PHE A 79 5.54 0.42 4.54
C PHE A 79 6.78 1.30 4.75
N PHE A 80 6.68 2.41 5.49
CA PHE A 80 7.85 3.19 5.88
C PHE A 80 8.84 2.37 6.73
N LEU A 81 8.35 1.59 7.69
CA LEU A 81 9.20 0.70 8.49
C LEU A 81 9.82 -0.44 7.66
N LEU A 82 9.17 -0.83 6.57
CA LEU A 82 9.77 -1.75 5.60
C LEU A 82 10.86 -1.05 4.75
N ALA A 83 10.69 0.23 4.44
CA ALA A 83 11.72 1.03 3.75
C ALA A 83 12.93 1.30 4.65
N ASP A 84 12.71 1.58 5.94
CA ASP A 84 13.74 1.84 6.95
C ASP A 84 13.53 0.96 8.20
N PRO A 85 13.95 -0.32 8.16
CA PRO A 85 13.80 -1.24 9.29
C PRO A 85 14.51 -0.78 10.58
N GLY A 86 15.50 0.09 10.48
CA GLY A 86 16.18 0.67 11.64
C GLY A 86 15.25 1.48 12.56
N ARG A 87 14.16 2.00 12.01
CA ARG A 87 13.12 2.74 12.73
C ARG A 87 12.03 1.86 13.35
N ALA A 88 12.03 0.56 13.03
CA ALA A 88 11.06 -0.38 13.58
C ALA A 88 11.41 -0.75 15.04
N PRO A 89 10.42 -1.21 15.83
CA PRO A 89 10.71 -1.86 17.11
C PRO A 89 11.74 -2.98 16.92
N GLU A 90 12.64 -3.15 17.85
CA GLU A 90 13.83 -4.00 17.71
C GLU A 90 13.50 -5.42 17.23
N ALA A 91 12.49 -6.05 17.80
CA ALA A 91 12.06 -7.40 17.43
C ALA A 91 11.65 -7.54 15.94
N TYR A 92 11.32 -6.44 15.25
CA TYR A 92 10.89 -6.45 13.85
C TYR A 92 11.98 -6.03 12.86
N ARG A 93 13.12 -5.48 13.31
CA ARG A 93 14.17 -4.94 12.41
C ARG A 93 14.71 -6.00 11.47
N THR A 94 15.18 -7.11 12.02
CA THR A 94 15.71 -8.24 11.21
C THR A 94 14.64 -8.90 10.34
N PRO A 95 13.43 -9.23 10.83
CA PRO A 95 12.35 -9.72 9.98
C PRO A 95 12.00 -8.81 8.82
N LEU A 96 11.85 -7.51 9.05
CA LEU A 96 11.55 -6.54 8.00
C LEU A 96 12.66 -6.45 6.94
N LEU A 97 13.92 -6.44 7.39
CA LEU A 97 15.06 -6.46 6.48
C LEU A 97 15.03 -7.71 5.58
N ARG A 98 14.82 -8.88 6.18
CA ARG A 98 14.73 -10.14 5.42
C ARG A 98 13.59 -10.16 4.41
N VAL A 99 12.41 -9.69 4.80
CA VAL A 99 11.25 -9.59 3.89
C VAL A 99 11.55 -8.62 2.75
N ARG A 100 12.07 -7.43 3.06
CA ARG A 100 12.45 -6.43 2.07
C ARG A 100 13.44 -6.99 1.03
N GLU A 101 14.51 -7.63 1.50
CA GLU A 101 15.52 -8.20 0.61
C GLU A 101 14.99 -9.37 -0.22
N ALA A 102 14.15 -10.23 0.37
CA ALA A 102 13.52 -11.34 -0.34
C ALA A 102 12.59 -10.85 -1.46
N MET A 103 11.72 -9.87 -1.18
CA MET A 103 10.81 -9.30 -2.17
C MET A 103 11.56 -8.61 -3.31
N ARG A 104 12.62 -7.87 -3.02
CA ARG A 104 13.43 -7.19 -4.03
C ARG A 104 14.30 -8.14 -4.86
N ARG A 105 14.75 -9.24 -4.27
CA ARG A 105 15.55 -10.26 -4.97
C ARG A 105 14.71 -11.13 -5.89
N HIS A 106 13.44 -11.32 -5.55
CA HIS A 106 12.51 -12.19 -6.26
C HIS A 106 11.16 -11.50 -6.52
N PRO A 107 11.15 -10.39 -7.26
CA PRO A 107 9.92 -9.61 -7.50
C PRO A 107 8.87 -10.39 -8.30
N ASP A 108 9.31 -11.27 -9.19
CA ASP A 108 8.47 -12.19 -9.95
C ASP A 108 7.66 -13.16 -9.07
N LEU A 109 8.22 -13.59 -7.94
CA LEU A 109 7.51 -14.43 -6.96
C LEU A 109 6.50 -13.63 -6.13
N VAL A 110 6.62 -12.30 -6.06
CA VAL A 110 5.68 -11.44 -5.31
C VAL A 110 4.38 -11.22 -6.07
N ALA A 111 4.44 -11.05 -7.39
CA ALA A 111 3.27 -10.61 -8.16
C ALA A 111 3.16 -11.20 -9.57
N GLY A 112 4.12 -12.02 -9.98
CA GLY A 112 4.21 -12.62 -11.31
C GLY A 112 4.90 -11.72 -12.34
N PRO A 113 5.41 -12.33 -13.42
CA PRO A 113 6.05 -11.60 -14.51
C PRO A 113 5.10 -10.60 -15.17
N GLY A 114 5.62 -9.43 -15.55
CA GLY A 114 4.85 -8.39 -16.26
C GLY A 114 3.85 -7.60 -15.40
N SER A 115 3.77 -7.88 -14.11
CA SER A 115 2.96 -7.06 -13.20
C SER A 115 3.64 -5.73 -12.87
N VAL A 116 2.85 -4.74 -12.47
CA VAL A 116 3.36 -3.44 -12.05
C VAL A 116 4.32 -3.57 -10.86
N ASP A 117 4.00 -4.42 -9.88
CA ASP A 117 4.84 -4.67 -8.70
C ASP A 117 6.24 -5.17 -9.11
N THR A 118 6.28 -6.19 -9.97
CA THR A 118 7.52 -6.76 -10.48
C THR A 118 8.34 -5.73 -11.22
N LEU A 119 7.73 -5.03 -12.18
CA LEU A 119 8.40 -4.00 -12.96
C LEU A 119 8.98 -2.89 -12.08
N LEU A 120 8.22 -2.43 -11.09
CA LEU A 120 8.69 -1.36 -10.19
C LEU A 120 9.85 -1.82 -9.32
N MET A 121 9.80 -3.04 -8.77
CA MET A 121 10.89 -3.58 -7.94
C MET A 121 12.16 -3.91 -8.73
N GLU A 122 12.03 -4.26 -10.02
CA GLU A 122 13.17 -4.47 -10.92
C GLU A 122 13.87 -3.17 -11.30
N ARG A 123 13.13 -2.06 -11.43
CA ARG A 123 13.66 -0.81 -12.00
C ARG A 123 13.98 0.27 -10.98
N LEU A 124 13.39 0.19 -9.78
CA LEU A 124 13.49 1.22 -8.77
C LEU A 124 13.90 0.64 -7.41
N PRO A 125 14.50 1.44 -6.53
CA PRO A 125 14.80 1.04 -5.16
C PRO A 125 13.54 1.06 -4.27
N VAL A 126 12.57 0.20 -4.61
CA VAL A 126 11.28 0.12 -3.91
C VAL A 126 10.92 -1.31 -3.54
N VAL A 127 10.04 -1.47 -2.55
CA VAL A 127 9.21 -2.66 -2.39
C VAL A 127 7.79 -2.27 -2.72
N ALA A 128 7.17 -3.01 -3.63
CA ALA A 128 5.85 -2.75 -4.17
C ALA A 128 4.92 -3.93 -3.88
N LYS A 129 3.71 -3.65 -3.41
CA LYS A 129 2.70 -4.69 -3.18
C LYS A 129 1.30 -4.16 -3.44
N ARG A 130 0.65 -4.74 -4.44
CA ARG A 130 -0.78 -4.53 -4.68
C ARG A 130 -1.62 -5.32 -3.67
N GLY A 131 -2.78 -4.77 -3.34
CA GLY A 131 -3.85 -5.43 -2.61
C GLY A 131 -5.11 -5.55 -3.46
N ALA A 132 -6.17 -6.11 -2.88
CA ALA A 132 -7.50 -6.15 -3.49
C ALA A 132 -8.12 -4.74 -3.56
N ASP A 133 -9.17 -4.61 -4.38
CA ASP A 133 -10.04 -3.43 -4.47
C ASP A 133 -9.30 -2.09 -4.61
N GLY A 134 -8.30 -2.05 -5.48
CA GLY A 134 -7.58 -0.81 -5.77
C GLY A 134 -6.58 -0.35 -4.70
N TYR A 135 -6.25 -1.18 -3.70
CA TYR A 135 -5.21 -0.86 -2.73
C TYR A 135 -3.81 -1.06 -3.30
N TYR A 136 -2.87 -0.21 -2.87
CA TYR A 136 -1.45 -0.36 -3.17
C TYR A 136 -0.59 0.19 -2.03
N GLY A 137 0.48 -0.54 -1.71
CA GLY A 137 1.49 -0.12 -0.76
C GLY A 137 2.88 -0.10 -1.37
N LEU A 138 3.68 0.91 -1.02
CA LEU A 138 5.08 1.04 -1.44
C LEU A 138 5.98 1.36 -0.25
N ALA A 139 7.14 0.73 -0.23
CA ALA A 139 8.27 1.16 0.58
C ALA A 139 9.34 1.70 -0.37
N LEU A 140 9.54 3.00 -0.39
CA LEU A 140 10.57 3.68 -1.17
C LEU A 140 11.84 3.73 -0.32
N LEU A 141 12.90 3.04 -0.75
CA LEU A 141 14.16 3.01 0.00
C LEU A 141 14.91 4.33 -0.16
N GLU A 142 14.73 4.98 -1.30
CA GLU A 142 15.31 6.24 -1.69
C GLU A 142 14.20 7.17 -2.21
N GLY A 143 13.56 7.88 -1.32
CA GLY A 143 12.57 8.90 -1.67
C GLY A 143 13.19 10.29 -1.73
N PRO A 144 12.42 11.33 -2.13
CA PRO A 144 12.93 12.69 -2.29
C PRO A 144 13.44 13.33 -1.00
N ARG A 145 13.09 12.78 0.15
CA ARG A 145 13.55 13.21 1.49
C ARG A 145 14.07 12.04 2.33
N GLY A 146 14.56 10.98 1.69
CA GLY A 146 14.97 9.72 2.30
C GLY A 146 13.87 8.65 2.25
N PRO A 147 13.98 7.54 3.00
CA PRO A 147 13.01 6.46 2.97
C PRO A 147 11.58 6.94 3.19
N LEU A 148 10.62 6.37 2.46
CA LEU A 148 9.22 6.79 2.47
C LEU A 148 8.28 5.60 2.37
N GLY A 149 7.22 5.58 3.18
CA GLY A 149 6.11 4.65 3.05
C GLY A 149 4.93 5.29 2.33
N VAL A 150 4.33 4.57 1.43
CA VAL A 150 3.17 5.03 0.65
C VAL A 150 2.04 4.02 0.76
N ALA A 151 0.82 4.50 0.90
CA ALA A 151 -0.39 3.71 0.74
C ALA A 151 -1.39 4.47 -0.12
N LEU A 152 -1.97 3.78 -1.09
CA LEU A 152 -2.93 4.31 -2.04
C LEU A 152 -4.17 3.41 -2.07
N LYS A 153 -5.33 4.02 -2.22
CA LYS A 153 -6.60 3.32 -2.44
C LYS A 153 -7.36 4.02 -3.55
N VAL A 154 -7.73 3.27 -4.58
CA VAL A 154 -8.68 3.72 -5.61
C VAL A 154 -10.08 3.40 -5.13
N GLU A 155 -10.96 4.38 -5.14
CA GLU A 155 -12.27 4.32 -4.48
C GLU A 155 -13.18 3.25 -5.10
N ASP A 156 -13.24 3.19 -6.42
CA ASP A 156 -14.03 2.21 -7.16
C ASP A 156 -13.36 0.83 -7.28
N GLY A 157 -12.16 0.67 -6.71
CA GLY A 157 -11.41 -0.57 -6.77
C GLY A 157 -10.74 -0.88 -8.11
N ALA A 158 -10.83 0.00 -9.11
CA ALA A 158 -10.35 -0.25 -10.46
C ALA A 158 -8.84 -0.52 -10.51
N THR A 159 -8.47 -1.72 -10.97
CA THR A 159 -7.07 -2.17 -11.05
C THR A 159 -6.24 -1.27 -11.98
N LEU A 160 -6.75 -0.98 -13.17
CA LEU A 160 -6.00 -0.17 -14.14
C LEU A 160 -5.78 1.27 -13.65
N ALA A 161 -6.80 1.88 -13.01
CA ALA A 161 -6.66 3.21 -12.41
C ALA A 161 -5.60 3.23 -11.30
N ARG A 162 -5.56 2.18 -10.46
CA ARG A 162 -4.53 2.01 -9.42
C ARG A 162 -3.13 1.97 -10.03
N GLU A 163 -2.91 1.19 -11.09
CA GLU A 163 -1.61 1.02 -11.71
C GLU A 163 -1.13 2.31 -12.39
N VAL A 164 -2.03 3.03 -13.07
CA VAL A 164 -1.75 4.35 -13.63
C VAL A 164 -1.40 5.36 -12.52
N ALA A 165 -2.18 5.37 -11.43
CA ALA A 165 -1.93 6.28 -10.30
C ALA A 165 -0.60 6.01 -9.61
N VAL A 166 -0.22 4.74 -9.41
CA VAL A 166 1.06 4.36 -8.78
C VAL A 166 2.26 4.81 -9.60
N VAL A 167 2.23 4.58 -10.92
CA VAL A 167 3.32 5.02 -11.81
C VAL A 167 3.45 6.55 -11.83
N ALA A 168 2.32 7.24 -11.93
CA ALA A 168 2.31 8.70 -11.91
C ALA A 168 2.80 9.27 -10.57
N LEU A 169 2.40 8.66 -9.45
CA LEU A 169 2.85 9.06 -8.12
C LEU A 169 4.36 8.90 -7.96
N LEU A 170 4.93 7.78 -8.40
CA LEU A 170 6.38 7.58 -8.35
C LEU A 170 7.14 8.65 -9.13
N ARG A 171 6.67 9.00 -10.33
CA ARG A 171 7.25 10.10 -11.12
C ARG A 171 7.14 11.44 -10.42
N ALA A 172 5.99 11.74 -9.83
CA ALA A 172 5.79 12.97 -9.07
C ALA A 172 6.73 13.04 -7.84
N LEU A 173 7.14 11.89 -7.30
CA LEU A 173 8.13 11.77 -6.23
C LEU A 173 9.58 11.74 -6.73
N GLY A 174 9.82 11.91 -8.04
CA GLY A 174 11.15 11.89 -8.64
C GLY A 174 11.71 10.49 -8.93
N LEU A 175 10.90 9.45 -8.83
CA LEU A 175 11.26 8.06 -9.11
C LEU A 175 10.65 7.63 -10.45
N ASP A 176 11.41 7.72 -11.53
CA ASP A 176 10.89 7.36 -12.87
C ASP A 176 11.23 5.89 -13.22
N PRO A 177 10.23 5.02 -13.36
CA PRO A 177 10.44 3.64 -13.79
C PRO A 177 10.75 3.50 -15.29
N GLY A 178 10.86 4.60 -16.04
CA GLY A 178 10.94 4.62 -17.47
C GLY A 178 9.60 4.34 -18.15
N LYS A 179 9.62 3.97 -19.42
CA LYS A 179 8.39 3.67 -20.17
C LYS A 179 7.71 2.41 -19.63
N THR A 180 6.41 2.53 -19.36
CA THR A 180 5.56 1.45 -18.84
C THR A 180 4.26 1.31 -19.62
N PRO A 181 3.58 0.15 -19.56
CA PRO A 181 2.25 -0.01 -20.13
C PRO A 181 1.17 0.89 -19.49
N TRP A 182 1.44 1.43 -18.29
CA TRP A 182 0.50 2.22 -17.50
C TRP A 182 0.70 3.74 -17.62
N ASP A 183 1.55 4.20 -18.53
CA ASP A 183 1.80 5.63 -18.74
C ASP A 183 0.55 6.35 -19.26
N ARG A 184 -0.07 5.79 -20.27
CA ARG A 184 -1.32 6.27 -20.88
C ARG A 184 -2.05 5.10 -21.54
N PRO A 185 -2.57 4.14 -20.78
CA PRO A 185 -3.23 2.98 -21.35
C PRO A 185 -4.49 3.38 -22.11
N PRO A 186 -4.73 2.82 -23.32
CA PRO A 186 -5.89 3.16 -24.11
C PRO A 186 -7.19 2.66 -23.46
N VAL A 187 -8.22 3.46 -23.56
CA VAL A 187 -9.61 3.05 -23.29
C VAL A 187 -10.22 2.58 -24.61
N ARG A 188 -10.73 1.35 -24.62
CA ARG A 188 -11.32 0.74 -25.81
C ARG A 188 -12.83 0.49 -25.59
N ASN A 189 -13.61 0.73 -26.62
CA ASN A 189 -15.03 0.37 -26.60
C ASN A 189 -15.23 -1.14 -26.86
N HIS A 190 -16.48 -1.61 -26.83
CA HIS A 190 -16.83 -3.01 -27.06
C HIS A 190 -16.42 -3.53 -28.45
N ARG A 191 -16.15 -2.66 -29.42
CA ARG A 191 -15.65 -3.02 -30.77
C ARG A 191 -14.11 -3.02 -30.85
N GLY A 192 -13.41 -2.81 -29.72
CA GLY A 192 -11.97 -2.72 -29.68
C GLY A 192 -11.37 -1.41 -30.19
N LEU A 193 -12.19 -0.42 -30.58
CA LEU A 193 -11.72 0.89 -31.05
C LEU A 193 -11.24 1.70 -29.86
N GLU A 194 -10.08 2.35 -30.02
CA GLU A 194 -9.56 3.28 -29.03
C GLU A 194 -10.40 4.55 -29.02
N VAL A 195 -10.99 4.87 -27.88
CA VAL A 195 -11.90 6.02 -27.69
C VAL A 195 -11.34 7.04 -26.71
N GLY A 196 -10.18 6.79 -26.14
CA GLY A 196 -9.49 7.65 -25.19
C GLY A 196 -8.34 6.94 -24.51
N HIS A 197 -7.83 7.53 -23.44
CA HIS A 197 -6.78 6.94 -22.60
C HIS A 197 -7.00 7.33 -21.13
N LEU A 198 -6.43 6.57 -20.22
CA LEU A 198 -6.36 6.93 -18.81
C LEU A 198 -5.08 7.72 -18.54
N GLU A 199 -5.21 8.78 -17.76
CA GLU A 199 -4.06 9.49 -17.19
C GLU A 199 -4.35 9.90 -15.75
N ALA A 200 -3.32 9.92 -14.90
CA ALA A 200 -3.44 10.43 -13.55
C ALA A 200 -3.15 11.93 -13.52
N ARG A 201 -3.96 12.67 -12.74
CA ARG A 201 -3.70 14.07 -12.38
C ARG A 201 -3.41 14.10 -10.88
N LEU A 202 -2.18 14.43 -10.51
CA LEU A 202 -1.70 14.42 -9.13
C LEU A 202 -1.25 15.81 -8.72
N GLY A 203 -1.59 16.18 -7.48
CA GLY A 203 -0.97 17.27 -6.74
C GLY A 203 -0.35 16.72 -5.46
N LEU A 204 0.94 16.97 -5.22
CA LEU A 204 1.60 16.60 -3.97
C LEU A 204 1.51 17.76 -2.99
N VAL A 205 1.04 17.47 -1.79
CA VAL A 205 1.07 18.39 -0.66
C VAL A 205 1.93 17.76 0.44
N TRP A 206 2.96 18.47 0.84
CA TRP A 206 3.82 18.08 1.95
C TRP A 206 3.31 18.72 3.24
N VAL A 207 3.00 17.93 4.22
CA VAL A 207 2.55 18.35 5.54
C VAL A 207 3.57 17.98 6.62
#